data_0836585c6092d933af95c98133839e43
#
_entry.id   0836585c6092d933af95c98133839e43
#
_cell.length_a   1.000
_cell.length_b   1.000
_cell.length_c   1.000
_cell.angle_alpha   90.00
_cell.angle_beta   90.00
_cell.angle_gamma   90.00
#
_symmetry.space_group_name_H-M   'P 1'
#
loop_
_entity.id
_entity.type
_entity.pdbx_description
1 polymer ?
#
loop_
_entity_poly.entity_id
_entity_poly.type
_entity_poly.pdbx_seq_one_letter_code
_entity_poly.pdbx_strand_id
1 'polypeptide(L)'
;MQDHAAVYRTGPVLEEGAKQIDVIAAQFDSIKVQDRSLIWNTDLVETLELQNLLANASNTMHAASARKESRGAHAREDYPNRMDFPNGHERCTIENNDWDSTGTGPNGDGWMYHTLAYWDEKTKKTTLEYRHIHQQPLDEEVTHFVPAKRVY
;
A
#
# COMPACT_ATOMS: atom_id res chain seq x y z
N MET A 1 10.60 -1.64 -8.21
CA MET A 1 9.54 -2.47 -7.55
C MET A 1 10.13 -3.78 -7.03
N GLN A 2 10.74 -4.61 -7.88
CA GLN A 2 11.26 -5.92 -7.46
C GLN A 2 12.26 -5.83 -6.30
N ASP A 3 13.15 -4.85 -6.31
CA ASP A 3 14.20 -4.70 -5.30
C ASP A 3 13.70 -4.07 -4.00
N HIS A 4 12.59 -3.30 -4.04
CA HIS A 4 12.17 -2.48 -2.89
C HIS A 4 10.80 -2.83 -2.33
N ALA A 5 9.93 -3.49 -3.08
CA ALA A 5 8.58 -3.86 -2.65
C ALA A 5 8.24 -5.32 -2.98
N ALA A 6 9.22 -6.21 -2.88
CA ALA A 6 9.03 -7.65 -3.04
C ALA A 6 8.30 -8.26 -1.81
N VAL A 7 8.48 -9.53 -1.57
CA VAL A 7 7.78 -10.29 -0.51
C VAL A 7 8.18 -9.80 0.88
N TYR A 8 9.49 -9.66 1.13
CA TYR A 8 10.03 -9.19 2.40
C TYR A 8 10.38 -7.71 2.31
N ARG A 9 9.89 -6.93 3.27
CA ARG A 9 9.95 -5.47 3.22
C ARG A 9 10.47 -4.92 4.55
N THR A 10 11.31 -3.91 4.46
CA THR A 10 11.76 -3.11 5.62
C THR A 10 11.52 -1.63 5.34
N GLY A 11 11.39 -0.82 6.39
CA GLY A 11 11.18 0.62 6.28
C GLY A 11 12.20 1.31 5.37
N PRO A 12 13.51 1.17 5.66
CA PRO A 12 14.53 1.83 4.85
C PRO A 12 14.49 1.46 3.36
N VAL A 13 14.23 0.18 3.04
CA VAL A 13 14.14 -0.29 1.64
C VAL A 13 12.91 0.29 0.94
N LEU A 14 11.77 0.33 1.63
CA LEU A 14 10.54 0.92 1.08
C LEU A 14 10.66 2.44 0.89
N GLU A 15 11.27 3.14 1.83
CA GLU A 15 11.50 4.60 1.75
C GLU A 15 12.44 4.96 0.59
N GLU A 16 13.50 4.18 0.40
CA GLU A 16 14.39 4.35 -0.74
C GLU A 16 13.66 4.08 -2.05
N GLY A 17 12.87 3.00 -2.12
CA GLY A 17 12.05 2.68 -3.29
C GLY A 17 11.02 3.76 -3.61
N ALA A 18 10.40 4.38 -2.59
CA ALA A 18 9.47 5.50 -2.78
C ALA A 18 10.18 6.72 -3.40
N LYS A 19 11.37 7.06 -2.91
CA LYS A 19 12.17 8.15 -3.50
C LYS A 19 12.58 7.85 -4.95
N GLN A 20 13.00 6.62 -5.22
CA GLN A 20 13.42 6.23 -6.56
C GLN A 20 12.25 6.25 -7.55
N ILE A 21 11.07 5.76 -7.16
CA ILE A 21 9.92 5.77 -8.06
C ILE A 21 9.47 7.19 -8.38
N ASP A 22 9.55 8.13 -7.44
CA ASP A 22 9.23 9.54 -7.67
C ASP A 22 10.19 10.17 -8.68
N VAL A 23 11.49 9.86 -8.59
CA VAL A 23 12.49 10.32 -9.56
C VAL A 23 12.22 9.76 -10.96
N ILE A 24 11.91 8.47 -11.05
CA ILE A 24 11.61 7.80 -12.32
C ILE A 24 10.32 8.36 -12.93
N ALA A 25 9.29 8.55 -12.13
CA ALA A 25 8.01 9.10 -12.59
C ALA A 25 8.18 10.53 -13.15
N ALA A 26 9.02 11.35 -12.52
CA ALA A 26 9.32 12.71 -13.01
C ALA A 26 10.05 12.71 -14.36
N GLN A 27 10.79 11.64 -14.69
CA GLN A 27 11.48 11.51 -15.96
C GLN A 27 10.55 11.13 -17.12
N PHE A 28 9.33 10.68 -16.85
CA PHE A 28 8.39 10.23 -17.87
C PHE A 28 8.12 11.29 -18.94
N ASP A 29 8.01 12.56 -18.55
CA ASP A 29 7.72 13.66 -19.48
C ASP A 29 8.88 13.94 -20.46
N SER A 30 10.07 13.36 -20.24
CA SER A 30 11.23 13.47 -21.12
C SER A 30 11.33 12.33 -22.14
N ILE A 31 10.46 11.33 -22.08
CA ILE A 31 10.47 10.16 -22.96
C ILE A 31 10.14 10.58 -24.39
N LYS A 32 10.82 9.98 -25.36
CA LYS A 32 10.59 10.19 -26.78
C LYS A 32 10.34 8.86 -27.45
N VAL A 33 9.14 8.70 -28.02
CA VAL A 33 8.82 7.59 -28.91
C VAL A 33 9.61 7.73 -30.19
N GLN A 34 10.43 6.74 -30.52
CA GLN A 34 11.32 6.76 -31.70
C GLN A 34 10.64 6.20 -32.96
N ASP A 35 9.84 5.15 -32.79
CA ASP A 35 9.08 4.55 -33.89
C ASP A 35 7.95 5.52 -34.32
N ARG A 36 7.89 5.85 -35.61
CA ARG A 36 6.89 6.73 -36.22
C ARG A 36 5.88 5.96 -37.08
N SER A 37 5.91 4.64 -37.05
CA SER A 37 4.94 3.83 -37.78
C SER A 37 3.53 3.99 -37.19
N LEU A 38 2.52 3.87 -38.03
CA LEU A 38 1.11 3.91 -37.64
C LEU A 38 0.49 2.52 -37.43
N ILE A 39 1.24 1.48 -37.79
CA ILE A 39 0.79 0.09 -37.73
C ILE A 39 1.69 -0.67 -36.77
N TRP A 40 1.09 -1.31 -35.75
CA TRP A 40 1.79 -2.09 -34.75
C TRP A 40 2.97 -1.36 -34.07
N ASN A 41 2.76 -0.08 -33.73
CA ASN A 41 3.77 0.71 -33.03
C ASN A 41 3.86 0.29 -31.56
N THR A 42 4.69 -0.71 -31.29
CA THR A 42 4.92 -1.23 -29.93
C THR A 42 5.61 -0.22 -29.04
N ASP A 43 6.50 0.62 -29.56
CA ASP A 43 7.18 1.68 -28.81
C ASP A 43 6.17 2.68 -28.22
N LEU A 44 5.16 3.09 -28.99
CA LEU A 44 4.06 3.93 -28.50
C LEU A 44 3.21 3.19 -27.46
N VAL A 45 2.83 1.94 -27.73
CA VAL A 45 1.98 1.16 -26.81
C VAL A 45 2.69 0.97 -25.47
N GLU A 46 3.94 0.55 -25.47
CA GLU A 46 4.75 0.35 -24.25
C GLU A 46 4.95 1.66 -23.48
N THR A 47 5.09 2.79 -24.18
CA THR A 47 5.16 4.11 -23.54
C THR A 47 3.87 4.47 -22.83
N LEU A 48 2.71 4.19 -23.43
CA LEU A 48 1.40 4.42 -22.78
C LEU A 48 1.18 3.46 -21.60
N GLU A 49 1.58 2.21 -21.74
CA GLU A 49 1.54 1.24 -20.64
C GLU A 49 2.45 1.66 -19.48
N LEU A 50 3.64 2.19 -19.77
CA LEU A 50 4.57 2.69 -18.76
C LEU A 50 3.96 3.80 -17.91
N GLN A 51 3.17 4.70 -18.48
CA GLN A 51 2.45 5.73 -17.73
C GLN A 51 1.55 5.11 -16.65
N ASN A 52 0.77 4.10 -17.03
CA ASN A 52 -0.11 3.39 -16.11
C ASN A 52 0.68 2.59 -15.05
N LEU A 53 1.78 1.96 -15.46
CA LEU A 53 2.66 1.23 -14.57
C LEU A 53 3.30 2.14 -13.51
N LEU A 54 3.75 3.33 -13.89
CA LEU A 54 4.34 4.31 -12.96
C LEU A 54 3.32 4.79 -11.92
N ALA A 55 2.10 5.09 -12.33
CA ALA A 55 1.02 5.48 -11.40
C ALA A 55 0.75 4.37 -10.37
N ASN A 56 0.60 3.11 -10.83
CA ASN A 56 0.38 1.98 -9.95
C ASN A 56 1.60 1.66 -9.05
N ALA A 57 2.80 1.77 -9.58
CA ALA A 57 4.02 1.54 -8.83
C ALA A 57 4.21 2.59 -7.73
N SER A 58 3.98 3.88 -8.03
CA SER A 58 4.06 4.95 -7.05
C SER A 58 3.03 4.76 -5.93
N ASN A 59 1.76 4.52 -6.27
CA ASN A 59 0.72 4.24 -5.29
C ASN A 59 1.07 3.04 -4.40
N THR A 60 1.59 1.97 -4.98
CA THR A 60 2.00 0.78 -4.23
C THR A 60 3.16 1.05 -3.29
N MET A 61 4.20 1.74 -3.76
CA MET A 61 5.39 2.05 -2.96
C MET A 61 5.06 2.94 -1.77
N HIS A 62 4.35 4.05 -2.01
CA HIS A 62 3.98 4.99 -0.95
C HIS A 62 3.01 4.35 0.06
N ALA A 63 2.01 3.61 -0.39
CA ALA A 63 1.09 2.90 0.49
C ALA A 63 1.80 1.83 1.33
N ALA A 64 2.73 1.06 0.73
CA ALA A 64 3.50 0.05 1.44
C ALA A 64 4.48 0.66 2.45
N SER A 65 5.13 1.77 2.10
CA SER A 65 6.04 2.49 3.00
C SER A 65 5.31 3.08 4.20
N ALA A 66 4.13 3.63 4.00
CA ALA A 66 3.33 4.25 5.04
C ALA A 66 2.77 3.24 6.06
N ARG A 67 2.40 2.02 5.61
CA ARG A 67 1.78 1.01 6.47
C ARG A 67 2.82 0.29 7.32
N LYS A 68 2.80 0.54 8.63
CA LYS A 68 3.74 0.00 9.62
C LYS A 68 3.13 -1.18 10.37
N GLU A 69 2.73 -2.19 9.63
CA GLU A 69 2.23 -3.47 10.14
C GLU A 69 2.46 -4.56 9.10
N SER A 70 2.26 -5.82 9.48
CA SER A 70 2.18 -6.94 8.54
C SER A 70 0.74 -7.43 8.45
N ARG A 71 0.17 -7.41 7.21
CA ARG A 71 -1.21 -7.81 6.95
C ARG A 71 -1.36 -8.41 5.55
N GLY A 72 -1.86 -9.62 5.48
CA GLY A 72 -2.01 -10.34 4.21
C GLY A 72 -0.66 -10.53 3.51
N ALA A 73 -0.56 -10.13 2.27
CA ALA A 73 0.68 -10.19 1.49
C ALA A 73 1.68 -9.07 1.83
N HIS A 74 1.29 -8.07 2.64
CA HIS A 74 2.18 -7.02 3.10
C HIS A 74 2.95 -7.51 4.33
N ALA A 75 4.15 -8.01 4.12
CA ALA A 75 5.03 -8.50 5.19
C ALA A 75 6.16 -7.49 5.46
N ARG A 76 6.15 -6.90 6.66
CA ARG A 76 7.16 -5.97 7.16
C ARG A 76 8.03 -6.69 8.19
N GLU A 77 9.32 -6.86 7.90
CA GLU A 77 10.25 -7.49 8.86
C GLU A 77 10.48 -6.62 10.11
N ASP A 78 10.40 -5.31 9.94
CA ASP A 78 10.49 -4.31 11.02
C ASP A 78 9.17 -4.12 11.80
N TYR A 79 8.05 -4.57 11.25
CA TYR A 79 6.72 -4.56 11.88
C TYR A 79 6.00 -5.89 11.62
N PRO A 80 6.45 -7.00 12.23
CA PRO A 80 5.97 -8.34 11.89
C PRO A 80 4.53 -8.62 12.31
N ASN A 81 3.99 -7.82 13.25
CA ASN A 81 2.67 -8.02 13.80
C ASN A 81 1.59 -7.28 13.00
N ARG A 82 0.36 -7.86 13.00
CA ARG A 82 -0.84 -7.18 12.54
C ARG A 82 -1.36 -6.28 13.66
N MET A 83 -1.60 -5.02 13.34
CA MET A 83 -2.00 -3.98 14.28
C MET A 83 -3.46 -3.59 14.04
N ASP A 84 -4.42 -4.30 14.66
CA ASP A 84 -5.85 -4.04 14.42
C ASP A 84 -6.31 -2.81 15.20
N PHE A 85 -6.33 -2.85 16.54
CA PHE A 85 -6.73 -1.71 17.40
C PHE A 85 -5.83 -1.63 18.63
N PRO A 86 -5.38 -0.44 19.03
CA PRO A 86 -4.46 -0.31 20.15
C PRO A 86 -5.09 -0.48 21.53
N ASN A 87 -6.38 -0.24 21.69
CA ASN A 87 -6.99 -0.19 23.01
C ASN A 87 -8.31 -0.94 23.08
N GLY A 88 -8.28 -2.14 23.66
CA GLY A 88 -9.38 -2.72 24.40
C GLY A 88 -10.72 -2.93 23.70
N HIS A 89 -10.81 -2.75 22.41
CA HIS A 89 -11.94 -3.30 21.69
C HIS A 89 -11.72 -4.80 21.57
N GLU A 90 -12.46 -5.56 22.31
CA GLU A 90 -12.40 -7.02 22.60
C GLU A 90 -12.35 -7.93 21.36
N ARG A 91 -12.08 -7.42 20.16
CA ARG A 91 -12.33 -8.15 18.92
C ARG A 91 -11.12 -8.69 18.19
N CYS A 92 -9.92 -8.44 18.69
CA CYS A 92 -8.72 -9.12 18.21
C CYS A 92 -7.80 -9.41 19.38
N THR A 93 -8.17 -10.39 20.20
CA THR A 93 -7.24 -11.02 21.11
C THR A 93 -6.25 -11.82 20.28
N ILE A 94 -5.12 -11.20 19.95
CA ILE A 94 -3.91 -11.94 19.71
C ILE A 94 -3.46 -12.36 21.11
N GLU A 95 -3.42 -13.65 21.36
CA GLU A 95 -3.06 -14.22 22.68
C GLU A 95 -1.67 -13.82 23.16
N ASN A 96 -0.87 -13.19 22.35
CA ASN A 96 0.40 -12.59 22.71
C ASN A 96 0.30 -11.08 22.50
N ASN A 97 0.11 -10.40 23.59
CA ASN A 97 0.00 -8.95 23.74
C ASN A 97 1.30 -8.20 23.43
N ASP A 98 2.04 -8.58 22.40
CA ASP A 98 3.15 -7.81 21.89
C ASP A 98 2.64 -6.67 20.99
N TRP A 99 1.79 -5.85 21.60
CA TRP A 99 1.50 -4.53 21.08
C TRP A 99 2.75 -3.69 21.24
N ASP A 100 3.38 -3.34 20.15
CA ASP A 100 4.24 -2.18 20.17
C ASP A 100 3.38 -0.99 20.59
N SER A 101 3.61 -0.48 21.80
CA SER A 101 2.93 0.66 22.38
C SER A 101 3.14 1.96 21.59
N THR A 102 3.96 1.91 20.56
CA THR A 102 4.11 2.96 19.54
C THR A 102 3.05 2.86 18.44
N GLY A 103 2.07 1.99 18.64
CA GLY A 103 0.99 1.60 17.76
C GLY A 103 0.47 2.70 16.86
N THR A 104 1.04 2.73 15.72
CA THR A 104 1.00 3.86 14.86
C THR A 104 0.14 3.55 13.65
N GLY A 105 -1.15 3.50 13.86
CA GLY A 105 -2.06 3.72 12.75
C GLY A 105 -2.03 5.21 12.33
N PRO A 106 -2.74 5.58 11.28
CA PRO A 106 -2.80 6.96 10.80
C PRO A 106 -3.22 7.97 11.88
N ASN A 107 -4.01 7.50 12.86
CA ASN A 107 -4.53 8.29 13.97
C ASN A 107 -4.02 7.82 15.34
N GLY A 108 -3.03 6.91 15.36
CA GLY A 108 -2.53 6.33 16.61
C GLY A 108 -3.41 5.24 17.22
N ASP A 109 -4.40 4.74 16.47
CA ASP A 109 -5.42 3.78 16.91
C ASP A 109 -5.38 2.44 16.15
N GLY A 110 -4.21 2.09 15.60
CA GLY A 110 -4.02 0.85 14.83
C GLY A 110 -4.23 1.02 13.33
N TRP A 111 -4.23 -0.11 12.62
CA TRP A 111 -4.25 -0.13 11.16
C TRP A 111 -5.52 -0.72 10.55
N MET A 112 -6.63 -0.74 11.31
CA MET A 112 -7.94 -1.15 10.76
C MET A 112 -8.54 -0.08 9.85
N TYR A 113 -7.74 0.32 8.86
CA TYR A 113 -8.08 1.31 7.84
C TYR A 113 -7.78 0.78 6.45
N HIS A 114 -8.60 1.18 5.50
CA HIS A 114 -8.22 1.17 4.10
C HIS A 114 -7.22 2.32 3.86
N THR A 115 -6.08 2.01 3.27
CA THR A 115 -5.18 3.02 2.72
C THR A 115 -5.63 3.34 1.31
N LEU A 116 -6.03 4.57 1.06
CA LEU A 116 -6.45 5.07 -0.25
C LEU A 116 -5.28 5.87 -0.82
N ALA A 117 -4.79 5.47 -1.98
CA ALA A 117 -3.67 6.12 -2.65
C ALA A 117 -4.17 6.80 -3.93
N TYR A 118 -3.87 8.07 -4.07
CA TYR A 118 -4.27 8.90 -5.21
C TYR A 118 -3.04 9.42 -5.92
N TRP A 119 -2.94 9.08 -7.20
CA TRP A 119 -1.89 9.58 -8.08
C TRP A 119 -2.33 10.88 -8.76
N ASP A 120 -1.52 11.92 -8.66
CA ASP A 120 -1.70 13.15 -9.42
C ASP A 120 -0.77 13.13 -10.65
N GLU A 121 -1.35 13.05 -11.83
CA GLU A 121 -0.62 13.01 -13.08
C GLU A 121 0.22 14.28 -13.35
N LYS A 122 -0.23 15.44 -12.88
CA LYS A 122 0.47 16.72 -13.12
C LYS A 122 1.70 16.87 -12.24
N THR A 123 1.55 16.54 -10.96
CA THR A 123 2.64 16.67 -9.98
C THR A 123 3.51 15.41 -9.88
N LYS A 124 3.07 14.28 -10.48
CA LYS A 124 3.70 12.96 -10.38
C LYS A 124 3.87 12.50 -8.92
N LYS A 125 2.92 12.85 -8.06
CA LYS A 125 2.96 12.52 -6.64
C LYS A 125 1.77 11.70 -6.21
N THR A 126 2.01 10.84 -5.24
CA THR A 126 0.96 10.07 -4.55
C THR A 126 0.60 10.76 -3.24
N THR A 127 -0.68 10.93 -2.99
CA THR A 127 -1.25 11.30 -1.69
C THR A 127 -1.98 10.12 -1.08
N LEU A 128 -1.95 10.02 0.25
CA LEU A 128 -2.59 8.94 0.99
C LEU A 128 -3.70 9.49 1.87
N GLU A 129 -4.82 8.79 1.85
CA GLU A 129 -5.94 9.01 2.76
C GLU A 129 -6.30 7.69 3.45
N TYR A 130 -7.04 7.77 4.55
CA TYR A 130 -7.39 6.61 5.36
C TYR A 130 -8.88 6.61 5.65
N ARG A 131 -9.51 5.44 5.52
CA ARG A 131 -10.92 5.23 5.79
C ARG A 131 -11.11 4.02 6.66
N HIS A 132 -11.92 4.13 7.70
CA HIS A 132 -12.26 3.02 8.59
C HIS A 132 -12.85 1.84 7.83
N ILE A 133 -12.50 0.64 8.28
CA ILE A 133 -13.06 -0.60 7.75
C ILE A 133 -14.39 -0.87 8.47
N HIS A 134 -15.45 -1.12 7.71
CA HIS A 134 -16.69 -1.67 8.21
C HIS A 134 -16.54 -3.18 8.37
N GLN A 135 -16.63 -3.66 9.61
CA GLN A 135 -16.47 -5.08 9.92
C GLN A 135 -17.79 -5.83 9.98
N GLN A 136 -18.87 -5.09 10.13
CA GLN A 136 -20.20 -5.67 10.26
C GLN A 136 -20.88 -5.77 8.89
N PRO A 137 -21.76 -6.78 8.68
CA PRO A 137 -22.61 -6.83 7.50
C PRO A 137 -23.44 -5.56 7.38
N LEU A 138 -23.78 -5.19 6.16
CA LEU A 138 -24.68 -4.04 5.90
C LEU A 138 -26.14 -4.37 6.24
N ASP A 139 -26.48 -5.66 6.33
CA ASP A 139 -27.79 -6.16 6.69
C ASP A 139 -27.81 -6.60 8.16
N GLU A 140 -28.66 -5.99 8.95
CA GLU A 140 -28.82 -6.28 10.39
C GLU A 140 -29.42 -7.66 10.66
N GLU A 141 -30.09 -8.25 9.70
CA GLU A 141 -30.68 -9.60 9.80
C GLU A 141 -29.61 -10.70 9.62
N VAL A 142 -28.45 -10.38 9.07
CA VAL A 142 -27.37 -11.33 8.85
C VAL A 142 -26.58 -11.57 10.14
N THR A 143 -26.22 -12.82 10.37
CA THR A 143 -25.38 -13.21 11.51
C THR A 143 -24.06 -12.45 11.52
N HIS A 144 -23.75 -11.81 12.64
CA HIS A 144 -22.47 -11.15 12.83
C HIS A 144 -21.33 -12.17 12.90
N PHE A 145 -20.31 -11.98 12.06
CA PHE A 145 -19.09 -12.76 12.11
C PHE A 145 -18.04 -12.02 12.92
N VAL A 146 -17.60 -12.64 14.01
CA VAL A 146 -16.49 -12.07 14.81
C VAL A 146 -15.19 -12.30 14.05
N PRO A 147 -14.38 -11.23 13.81
CA PRO A 147 -13.07 -11.41 13.22
C PRO A 147 -12.21 -12.35 14.06
N ALA A 148 -11.59 -13.33 13.41
CA ALA A 148 -10.73 -14.30 14.06
C ALA A 148 -9.31 -14.24 13.48
N LYS A 149 -8.31 -14.57 14.30
CA LYS A 149 -6.93 -14.72 13.84
C LYS A 149 -6.87 -15.82 12.78
N ARG A 150 -6.30 -15.50 11.62
CA ARG A 150 -5.98 -16.52 10.63
C ARG A 150 -4.75 -17.29 11.08
N VAL A 151 -4.88 -18.62 11.16
CA VAL A 151 -3.77 -19.53 11.39
C VAL A 151 -3.56 -20.28 10.07
N TYR A 152 -2.33 -20.28 9.58
CA TYR A 152 -1.92 -21.00 8.37
C TYR A 152 -1.22 -22.30 8.79
#